data_a04a2091dd147e44462133c766c0f5ca
#
_entry.id   a04a2091dd147e44462133c766c0f5ca
#
_cell.length_a   1.000
_cell.length_b   1.000
_cell.length_c   1.000
_cell.angle_alpha   90.00
_cell.angle_beta   90.00
_cell.angle_gamma   90.00
#
_symmetry.space_group_name_H-M   'P 1'
#
loop_
_entity.id
_entity.type
_entity.pdbx_description
1 polymer ?
#
loop_
_entity_poly.entity_id
_entity_poly.type
_entity_poly.pdbx_seq_one_letter_code
_entity_poly.pdbx_strand_id
1 'polypeptide(L)'
;GSIEGIRDLRDESDRDGIRIVVELARDAVADVVKNQLLESHLERTFGVINLALVDGSPQVLDLKETLEHYVDHRREVVRRRSRHELTEREDRAHILEGRLKALKNVDNVVETIQDSEDRSAARAALEHDYGFSEAQAEHIVRMQLGSLTSLETQEIESEYEDVVDRIERLETILQDADELDAVIIDELESVKSAYDDDRRTSFIEDTGTVTHEDLIPEAEYVVTMSEDDYIKRMPLETFRTQNRGGKGIIGADLKRGDRVSSVFVANSHDYLLVVTNHGQIYRLKTYEIPELSRTARGKSAVNLLDLDDGEEIEAVVNTADLDDDEFLTMVTRDGYIKRTSVGAFENIQSTGIRAIRLEDGDELVDVEVTDGTRHIVIGSRDGMAIRFDESDVRPMGRTARGVIGINLTAGDAVAGVAAIDDDYHNWVLTVTENGYGKRSDLTEYRPQSRNGKGLVDIKTGSRNGSVVAIEAVTYGDHLVAMSADGQIVRTRVEEISTVSRNTMGVIVMDLEPDDEVAAVDIVPESAYTDDGAADDGASGEEATTDEA
;
A
#
# COMPACT_ATOMS: atom_id res chain seq x y z
N GLY A 1 15.01 -18.01 10.27
CA GLY A 1 13.94 -17.19 10.75
C GLY A 1 12.93 -16.92 9.67
N SER A 2 11.78 -16.41 10.03
CA SER A 2 10.68 -16.11 9.12
C SER A 2 10.83 -14.76 8.39
N ILE A 3 11.84 -13.96 8.71
CA ILE A 3 12.12 -12.67 8.07
C ILE A 3 13.45 -12.77 7.37
N GLU A 4 13.46 -12.56 6.05
CA GLU A 4 14.65 -12.53 5.22
C GLU A 4 15.36 -11.17 5.31
N GLY A 5 16.64 -11.13 4.94
CA GLY A 5 17.41 -9.88 4.95
C GLY A 5 18.01 -9.48 6.31
N ILE A 6 17.79 -10.22 7.39
CA ILE A 6 18.42 -9.97 8.69
C ILE A 6 19.75 -10.73 8.76
N ARG A 7 20.86 -9.99 8.98
CA ARG A 7 22.20 -10.54 9.15
C ARG A 7 22.53 -10.87 10.60
N ASP A 8 22.18 -9.96 11.53
CA ASP A 8 22.49 -10.11 12.96
C ASP A 8 21.45 -9.39 13.81
N LEU A 9 21.27 -9.88 15.03
CA LEU A 9 20.34 -9.33 16.00
C LEU A 9 21.03 -9.22 17.36
N ARG A 10 21.09 -8.01 17.92
CA ARG A 10 21.71 -7.75 19.22
C ARG A 10 20.76 -7.02 20.17
N ASP A 11 20.79 -7.40 21.42
CA ASP A 11 20.17 -6.67 22.52
C ASP A 11 21.23 -5.75 23.16
N GLU A 12 21.07 -4.45 22.99
CA GLU A 12 21.90 -3.41 23.57
C GLU A 12 21.14 -2.64 24.67
N SER A 13 20.14 -3.27 25.28
CA SER A 13 19.35 -2.66 26.35
C SER A 13 20.22 -2.36 27.58
N ASP A 14 19.99 -1.20 28.18
CA ASP A 14 20.68 -0.74 29.38
C ASP A 14 19.69 -0.04 30.35
N ARG A 15 20.23 0.67 31.36
CA ARG A 15 19.42 1.42 32.34
C ARG A 15 18.62 2.58 31.72
N ASP A 16 19.01 3.05 30.54
CA ASP A 16 18.37 4.17 29.85
C ASP A 16 17.19 3.69 28.98
N GLY A 17 17.09 2.36 28.71
CA GLY A 17 15.95 1.76 28.01
C GLY A 17 16.25 0.48 27.25
N ILE A 18 15.21 -0.04 26.59
CA ILE A 18 15.29 -1.22 25.71
C ILE A 18 15.80 -0.78 24.34
N ARG A 19 16.89 -1.42 23.86
CA ARG A 19 17.48 -1.18 22.55
C ARG A 19 17.78 -2.50 21.86
N ILE A 20 17.03 -2.80 20.81
CA ILE A 20 17.27 -3.95 19.94
C ILE A 20 17.86 -3.43 18.63
N VAL A 21 19.02 -3.94 18.24
CA VAL A 21 19.71 -3.57 17.00
C VAL A 21 19.58 -4.73 16.02
N VAL A 22 19.01 -4.45 14.86
CA VAL A 22 18.85 -5.38 13.73
C VAL A 22 19.82 -4.96 12.63
N GLU A 23 20.84 -5.76 12.36
CA GLU A 23 21.74 -5.55 11.22
C GLU A 23 21.20 -6.25 9.99
N LEU A 24 21.10 -5.52 8.89
CA LEU A 24 20.56 -6.03 7.65
C LEU A 24 21.66 -6.62 6.74
N ALA A 25 21.29 -7.55 5.88
CA ALA A 25 22.10 -7.99 4.78
C ALA A 25 22.32 -6.82 3.78
N ARG A 26 23.34 -6.94 2.92
CA ARG A 26 23.79 -5.84 2.05
C ARG A 26 22.75 -5.46 0.97
N ASP A 27 21.94 -6.43 0.59
CA ASP A 27 20.88 -6.42 -0.42
C ASP A 27 19.47 -6.27 0.15
N ALA A 28 19.35 -6.16 1.48
CA ALA A 28 18.05 -6.01 2.14
C ALA A 28 17.59 -4.56 2.16
N VAL A 29 16.32 -4.33 1.84
CA VAL A 29 15.65 -3.03 1.95
C VAL A 29 15.17 -2.84 3.39
N ALA A 30 15.63 -1.77 4.06
CA ALA A 30 15.39 -1.55 5.48
C ALA A 30 13.89 -1.41 5.82
N ASP A 31 13.12 -0.76 4.97
CA ASP A 31 11.69 -0.53 5.21
C ASP A 31 10.87 -1.82 5.06
N VAL A 32 11.25 -2.73 4.16
CA VAL A 32 10.64 -4.07 4.04
C VAL A 32 10.81 -4.86 5.33
N VAL A 33 12.05 -4.96 5.81
CA VAL A 33 12.35 -5.69 7.05
C VAL A 33 11.66 -5.05 8.26
N LYS A 34 11.62 -3.72 8.32
CA LYS A 34 10.90 -2.96 9.35
C LYS A 34 9.40 -3.27 9.34
N ASN A 35 8.75 -3.26 8.16
CA ASN A 35 7.33 -3.53 8.04
C ASN A 35 7.00 -4.98 8.40
N GLN A 36 7.80 -5.95 7.96
CA GLN A 36 7.66 -7.36 8.36
C GLN A 36 7.82 -7.55 9.87
N LEU A 37 8.74 -6.81 10.51
CA LEU A 37 8.90 -6.83 11.97
C LEU A 37 7.70 -6.21 12.69
N LEU A 38 7.17 -5.10 12.18
CA LEU A 38 5.99 -4.46 12.74
C LEU A 38 4.80 -5.42 12.66
N GLU A 39 4.45 -5.90 11.48
CA GLU A 39 3.29 -6.73 11.24
C GLU A 39 3.33 -8.06 12.02
N SER A 40 4.44 -8.78 11.95
CA SER A 40 4.52 -10.14 12.51
C SER A 40 4.88 -10.19 13.99
N HIS A 41 5.58 -9.16 14.54
CA HIS A 41 6.17 -9.24 15.89
C HIS A 41 5.86 -8.06 16.80
N LEU A 42 5.75 -6.84 16.26
CA LEU A 42 5.62 -5.62 17.07
C LEU A 42 4.20 -5.06 17.08
N GLU A 43 3.41 -5.31 16.05
CA GLU A 43 2.00 -4.95 16.05
C GLU A 43 1.21 -5.84 17.00
N ARG A 44 0.34 -5.23 17.80
CA ARG A 44 -0.54 -5.92 18.73
C ARG A 44 -1.92 -5.30 18.72
N THR A 45 -2.91 -6.12 18.46
CA THR A 45 -4.32 -5.76 18.63
C THR A 45 -4.78 -6.21 20.02
N PHE A 46 -5.42 -5.32 20.77
CA PHE A 46 -6.03 -5.65 22.06
C PHE A 46 -7.40 -5.00 22.19
N GLY A 47 -8.30 -5.69 22.87
CA GLY A 47 -9.62 -5.16 23.20
C GLY A 47 -9.56 -4.37 24.51
N VAL A 48 -10.18 -3.20 24.56
CA VAL A 48 -10.35 -2.42 25.79
C VAL A 48 -11.73 -2.70 26.38
N ILE A 49 -11.77 -3.24 27.59
CA ILE A 49 -12.99 -3.42 28.38
C ILE A 49 -12.86 -2.57 29.63
N ASN A 50 -13.58 -1.45 29.66
CA ASN A 50 -13.55 -0.50 30.75
C ASN A 50 -14.62 -0.87 31.78
N LEU A 51 -14.27 -1.74 32.73
CA LEU A 51 -15.17 -2.15 33.80
C LEU A 51 -15.00 -1.23 35.02
N ALA A 52 -16.07 -0.55 35.42
CA ALA A 52 -16.09 0.33 36.59
C ALA A 52 -17.25 0.00 37.53
N LEU A 53 -17.15 0.47 38.78
CA LEU A 53 -18.27 0.44 39.71
C LEU A 53 -19.00 1.77 39.66
N VAL A 54 -20.24 1.75 39.18
CA VAL A 54 -21.15 2.89 39.20
C VAL A 54 -22.26 2.62 40.21
N ASP A 55 -22.36 3.44 41.23
CA ASP A 55 -23.32 3.29 42.34
C ASP A 55 -23.28 1.90 42.99
N GLY A 56 -22.06 1.33 43.09
CA GLY A 56 -21.83 0.02 43.70
C GLY A 56 -22.12 -1.17 42.78
N SER A 57 -22.51 -0.95 41.54
CA SER A 57 -22.79 -1.99 40.51
C SER A 57 -21.69 -2.00 39.45
N PRO A 58 -21.14 -3.18 39.05
CA PRO A 58 -20.18 -3.26 37.96
C PRO A 58 -20.86 -3.00 36.62
N GLN A 59 -20.30 -2.07 35.85
CA GLN A 59 -20.76 -1.71 34.51
C GLN A 59 -19.57 -1.59 33.57
N VAL A 60 -19.77 -1.97 32.30
CA VAL A 60 -18.80 -1.73 31.23
C VAL A 60 -19.16 -0.37 30.62
N LEU A 61 -18.23 0.56 30.70
CA LEU A 61 -18.42 1.95 30.26
C LEU A 61 -17.60 2.23 28.99
N ASP A 62 -18.18 2.99 28.09
CA ASP A 62 -17.42 3.62 27.02
C ASP A 62 -16.62 4.84 27.54
N LEU A 63 -15.84 5.48 26.67
CA LEU A 63 -15.00 6.62 27.07
C LEU A 63 -15.87 7.82 27.51
N LYS A 64 -16.97 8.08 26.82
CA LYS A 64 -17.88 9.19 27.10
C LYS A 64 -18.56 8.97 28.46
N GLU A 65 -19.13 7.80 28.67
CA GLU A 65 -19.77 7.42 29.93
C GLU A 65 -18.81 7.52 31.11
N THR A 66 -17.55 7.08 30.93
CA THR A 66 -16.51 7.20 31.96
C THR A 66 -16.26 8.66 32.36
N LEU A 67 -16.21 9.57 31.37
CA LEU A 67 -16.02 11.00 31.63
C LEU A 67 -17.27 11.63 32.28
N GLU A 68 -18.45 11.28 31.82
CA GLU A 68 -19.72 11.76 32.39
C GLU A 68 -19.84 11.38 33.86
N HIS A 69 -19.64 10.12 34.21
CA HIS A 69 -19.65 9.66 35.60
C HIS A 69 -18.59 10.33 36.47
N TYR A 70 -17.39 10.58 35.91
CA TYR A 70 -16.35 11.32 36.62
C TYR A 70 -16.79 12.76 36.93
N VAL A 71 -17.33 13.47 35.94
CA VAL A 71 -17.81 14.86 36.11
C VAL A 71 -18.95 14.94 37.13
N ASP A 72 -19.90 14.03 37.06
CA ASP A 72 -21.02 13.98 38.01
C ASP A 72 -20.56 13.71 39.43
N HIS A 73 -19.61 12.80 39.60
CA HIS A 73 -18.96 12.55 40.89
C HIS A 73 -18.22 13.80 41.41
N ARG A 74 -17.50 14.52 40.53
CA ARG A 74 -16.84 15.79 40.94
C ARG A 74 -17.82 16.84 41.37
N ARG A 75 -18.95 17.00 40.65
CA ARG A 75 -20.03 17.90 41.03
C ARG A 75 -20.58 17.59 42.42
N GLU A 76 -20.81 16.32 42.73
CA GLU A 76 -21.27 15.89 44.04
C GLU A 76 -20.22 16.16 45.15
N VAL A 77 -18.97 15.88 44.88
CA VAL A 77 -17.89 16.15 45.83
C VAL A 77 -17.77 17.65 46.13
N VAL A 78 -17.78 18.52 45.10
CA VAL A 78 -17.67 19.97 45.27
C VAL A 78 -18.88 20.50 46.03
N ARG A 79 -20.13 20.04 45.71
CA ARG A 79 -21.34 20.42 46.44
C ARG A 79 -21.25 20.05 47.93
N ARG A 80 -20.85 18.83 48.27
CA ARG A 80 -20.70 18.41 49.68
C ARG A 80 -19.65 19.21 50.41
N ARG A 81 -18.48 19.41 49.79
CA ARG A 81 -17.41 20.24 50.36
C ARG A 81 -17.89 21.68 50.58
N SER A 82 -18.53 22.29 49.59
CA SER A 82 -19.04 23.68 49.70
C SER A 82 -20.13 23.81 50.75
N ARG A 83 -21.06 22.83 50.91
CA ARG A 83 -22.05 22.83 51.98
C ARG A 83 -21.42 22.73 53.36
N HIS A 84 -20.42 21.88 53.52
CA HIS A 84 -19.72 21.73 54.81
C HIS A 84 -18.97 23.01 55.13
N GLU A 85 -18.24 23.59 54.20
CA GLU A 85 -17.53 24.85 54.40
C GLU A 85 -18.53 26.00 54.70
N LEU A 86 -19.66 26.04 53.98
CA LEU A 86 -20.71 27.05 54.23
C LEU A 86 -21.19 27.00 55.68
N THR A 87 -21.54 25.82 56.19
CA THR A 87 -21.96 25.65 57.61
C THR A 87 -20.90 26.13 58.60
N GLU A 88 -19.62 25.77 58.37
CA GLU A 88 -18.53 26.23 59.22
C GLU A 88 -18.34 27.75 59.16
N ARG A 89 -18.52 28.37 57.98
CA ARG A 89 -18.43 29.84 57.83
C ARG A 89 -19.61 30.57 58.43
N GLU A 90 -20.85 30.05 58.29
CA GLU A 90 -22.04 30.57 58.91
C GLU A 90 -21.92 30.54 60.44
N ASP A 91 -21.47 29.43 61.04
CA ASP A 91 -21.22 29.33 62.47
C ASP A 91 -20.14 30.35 62.94
N ARG A 92 -19.08 30.52 62.12
CA ARG A 92 -18.04 31.52 62.43
C ARG A 92 -18.57 32.97 62.33
N ALA A 93 -19.31 33.28 61.27
CA ALA A 93 -19.95 34.60 61.11
C ALA A 93 -20.86 34.91 62.30
N HIS A 94 -21.69 33.94 62.71
CA HIS A 94 -22.59 34.10 63.84
C HIS A 94 -21.85 34.48 65.16
N ILE A 95 -20.71 33.82 65.42
CA ILE A 95 -19.89 34.16 66.59
C ILE A 95 -19.27 35.56 66.45
N LEU A 96 -18.73 35.93 65.28
CA LEU A 96 -18.12 37.23 65.02
C LEU A 96 -19.15 38.36 65.13
N GLU A 97 -20.39 38.18 64.59
CA GLU A 97 -21.50 39.11 64.77
C GLU A 97 -21.81 39.37 66.24
N GLY A 98 -21.89 38.30 67.06
CA GLY A 98 -22.07 38.42 68.48
C GLY A 98 -20.97 39.24 69.17
N ARG A 99 -19.71 38.98 68.79
CA ARG A 99 -18.55 39.74 69.30
C ARG A 99 -18.60 41.20 68.92
N LEU A 100 -18.89 41.53 67.68
CA LEU A 100 -19.04 42.93 67.20
C LEU A 100 -20.18 43.67 67.89
N LYS A 101 -21.31 42.97 68.09
CA LYS A 101 -22.45 43.53 68.84
C LYS A 101 -22.10 43.79 70.31
N ALA A 102 -21.32 42.88 70.96
CA ALA A 102 -20.83 43.07 72.32
C ALA A 102 -19.82 44.23 72.41
N LEU A 103 -18.90 44.36 71.44
CA LEU A 103 -17.91 45.45 71.40
C LEU A 103 -18.55 46.83 71.18
N LYS A 104 -19.62 46.91 70.40
CA LYS A 104 -20.42 48.17 70.26
C LYS A 104 -21.09 48.62 71.55
N ASN A 105 -21.33 47.70 72.52
CA ASN A 105 -21.96 47.95 73.79
C ASN A 105 -21.07 47.47 74.95
N VAL A 106 -19.78 47.63 74.85
CA VAL A 106 -18.81 46.99 75.71
C VAL A 106 -18.98 47.33 77.20
N ASP A 107 -19.20 48.56 77.52
CA ASP A 107 -19.39 49.04 78.91
C ASP A 107 -20.55 48.30 79.61
N ASN A 108 -21.68 48.23 78.95
CA ASN A 108 -22.89 47.59 79.49
C ASN A 108 -22.74 46.06 79.54
N VAL A 109 -22.08 45.45 78.55
CA VAL A 109 -21.84 44.02 78.51
C VAL A 109 -20.85 43.58 79.63
N VAL A 110 -19.81 44.37 79.87
CA VAL A 110 -18.84 44.16 80.93
C VAL A 110 -19.53 44.33 82.34
N GLU A 111 -20.36 45.36 82.51
CA GLU A 111 -21.12 45.58 83.74
C GLU A 111 -22.04 44.39 84.08
N THR A 112 -22.82 43.92 83.03
CA THR A 112 -23.70 42.75 83.17
C THR A 112 -22.91 41.46 83.54
N ILE A 113 -21.71 41.25 83.00
CA ILE A 113 -20.89 40.09 83.33
C ILE A 113 -20.34 40.21 84.80
N GLN A 114 -19.93 41.40 85.21
CA GLN A 114 -19.40 41.67 86.52
C GLN A 114 -20.45 41.52 87.68
N ASP A 115 -21.71 41.93 87.35
CA ASP A 115 -22.78 41.83 88.32
C ASP A 115 -23.42 40.46 88.44
N SER A 116 -23.04 39.52 87.60
CA SER A 116 -23.55 38.15 87.56
C SER A 116 -22.82 37.27 88.61
N GLU A 117 -23.57 36.41 89.29
CA GLU A 117 -23.06 35.55 90.33
C GLU A 117 -22.05 34.50 89.85
N ASP A 118 -22.27 34.00 88.64
CA ASP A 118 -21.39 33.02 88.01
C ASP A 118 -21.48 33.11 86.49
N ARG A 119 -20.69 32.31 85.78
CA ARG A 119 -20.66 32.29 84.28
C ARG A 119 -21.97 31.86 83.69
N SER A 120 -22.75 30.98 84.31
CA SER A 120 -24.08 30.57 83.78
C SER A 120 -25.09 31.68 83.87
N ALA A 121 -25.07 32.42 84.99
CA ALA A 121 -25.91 33.62 85.19
C ALA A 121 -25.54 34.72 84.24
N ALA A 122 -24.24 34.98 84.03
CA ALA A 122 -23.76 35.94 83.01
C ALA A 122 -24.22 35.60 81.61
N ARG A 123 -24.15 34.34 81.22
CA ARG A 123 -24.60 33.86 79.93
C ARG A 123 -26.12 34.09 79.75
N ALA A 124 -26.92 33.66 80.73
CA ALA A 124 -28.39 33.85 80.67
C ALA A 124 -28.79 35.32 80.65
N ALA A 125 -28.09 36.23 81.33
CA ALA A 125 -28.33 37.67 81.28
C ALA A 125 -28.00 38.22 79.90
N LEU A 126 -26.89 37.83 79.27
CA LEU A 126 -26.55 38.26 77.93
C LEU A 126 -27.53 37.75 76.89
N GLU A 127 -28.07 36.58 77.02
CA GLU A 127 -29.11 36.04 76.15
C GLU A 127 -30.43 36.85 76.31
N HIS A 128 -30.81 37.08 77.53
CA HIS A 128 -32.11 37.78 77.83
C HIS A 128 -32.06 39.26 77.49
N ASP A 129 -31.02 39.98 77.91
CA ASP A 129 -30.98 41.44 77.87
C ASP A 129 -30.50 42.01 76.53
N TYR A 130 -29.61 41.26 75.84
CA TYR A 130 -29.03 41.71 74.56
C TYR A 130 -29.48 40.88 73.37
N GLY A 131 -30.20 39.76 73.62
CA GLY A 131 -30.66 38.88 72.54
C GLY A 131 -29.52 38.19 71.82
N PHE A 132 -28.44 37.82 72.53
CA PHE A 132 -27.41 36.93 72.03
C PHE A 132 -27.91 35.50 72.01
N SER A 133 -27.40 34.71 71.08
CA SER A 133 -27.61 33.26 71.12
C SER A 133 -26.75 32.62 72.25
N GLU A 134 -27.08 31.41 72.67
CA GLU A 134 -26.31 30.65 73.63
C GLU A 134 -24.83 30.56 73.25
N ALA A 135 -24.55 30.25 71.97
CA ALA A 135 -23.19 30.15 71.43
C ALA A 135 -22.46 31.50 71.44
N GLN A 136 -23.14 32.61 71.15
CA GLN A 136 -22.58 33.96 71.20
C GLN A 136 -22.30 34.36 72.66
N ALA A 137 -23.24 34.15 73.55
CA ALA A 137 -23.10 34.48 74.97
C ALA A 137 -21.98 33.68 75.64
N GLU A 138 -21.89 32.39 75.36
CA GLU A 138 -20.77 31.53 75.85
C GLU A 138 -19.43 32.04 75.36
N HIS A 139 -19.34 32.46 74.10
CA HIS A 139 -18.10 33.00 73.50
C HIS A 139 -17.72 34.37 74.09
N ILE A 140 -18.69 35.24 74.32
CA ILE A 140 -18.48 36.57 74.93
C ILE A 140 -17.99 36.44 76.39
N VAL A 141 -18.59 35.55 77.18
CA VAL A 141 -18.17 35.32 78.61
C VAL A 141 -16.74 34.77 78.67
N ARG A 142 -16.25 34.12 77.61
CA ARG A 142 -14.87 33.60 77.56
C ARG A 142 -13.89 34.61 76.91
N MET A 143 -14.33 35.75 76.48
CA MET A 143 -13.50 36.72 75.79
C MET A 143 -12.46 37.33 76.71
N GLN A 144 -11.25 37.52 76.22
CA GLN A 144 -10.18 38.13 77.00
C GLN A 144 -10.34 39.64 77.00
N LEU A 145 -9.99 40.31 78.10
CA LEU A 145 -10.07 41.78 78.21
C LEU A 145 -9.19 42.51 77.14
N GLY A 146 -8.11 41.86 76.68
CA GLY A 146 -7.28 42.40 75.61
C GLY A 146 -8.01 42.55 74.29
N SER A 147 -9.02 41.74 74.04
CA SER A 147 -9.85 41.78 72.81
C SER A 147 -10.79 43.00 72.72
N LEU A 148 -10.75 43.85 73.73
CA LEU A 148 -11.57 45.10 73.74
C LEU A 148 -10.85 46.31 73.15
N THR A 149 -9.64 46.14 72.66
CA THR A 149 -8.86 47.23 72.03
C THR A 149 -9.40 47.60 70.66
N SER A 150 -9.23 48.88 70.26
CA SER A 150 -9.67 49.32 68.94
C SER A 150 -9.00 48.59 67.75
N LEU A 151 -7.78 48.13 67.94
CA LEU A 151 -7.03 47.36 66.93
C LEU A 151 -7.67 45.99 66.72
N GLU A 152 -7.92 45.24 67.79
CA GLU A 152 -8.58 43.94 67.70
C GLU A 152 -10.03 44.03 67.23
N THR A 153 -10.72 45.13 67.48
CA THR A 153 -12.06 45.38 66.88
C THR A 153 -12.01 45.48 65.37
N GLN A 154 -11.02 46.17 64.82
CA GLN A 154 -10.83 46.25 63.37
C GLN A 154 -10.44 44.88 62.77
N GLU A 155 -9.64 44.08 63.46
CA GLU A 155 -9.31 42.74 63.00
C GLU A 155 -10.55 41.84 62.97
N ILE A 156 -11.43 41.92 63.94
CA ILE A 156 -12.69 41.17 63.98
C ILE A 156 -13.68 41.67 62.87
N GLU A 157 -13.73 42.98 62.62
CA GLU A 157 -14.54 43.52 61.53
C GLU A 157 -14.02 43.01 60.15
N SER A 158 -12.71 43.05 59.94
CA SER A 158 -12.11 42.52 58.71
C SER A 158 -12.33 41.01 58.56
N GLU A 159 -12.13 40.23 59.63
CA GLU A 159 -12.41 38.78 59.60
C GLU A 159 -13.89 38.49 59.28
N TYR A 160 -14.80 39.29 59.85
CA TYR A 160 -16.25 39.15 59.59
C TYR A 160 -16.57 39.42 58.11
N GLU A 161 -16.02 40.48 57.53
CA GLU A 161 -16.19 40.80 56.10
C GLU A 161 -15.67 39.68 55.23
N ASP A 162 -14.45 39.16 55.47
CA ASP A 162 -13.85 38.02 54.74
C ASP A 162 -14.72 36.76 54.82
N VAL A 163 -15.30 36.48 55.98
CA VAL A 163 -16.17 35.33 56.18
C VAL A 163 -17.50 35.49 55.48
N VAL A 164 -18.09 36.69 55.47
CA VAL A 164 -19.35 36.98 54.74
C VAL A 164 -19.12 36.86 53.25
N ASP A 165 -18.07 37.46 52.70
CA ASP A 165 -17.71 37.33 51.28
C ASP A 165 -17.53 35.86 50.85
N ARG A 166 -16.92 35.06 51.74
CA ARG A 166 -16.78 33.63 51.50
C ARG A 166 -18.11 32.89 51.52
N ILE A 167 -19.01 33.23 52.41
CA ILE A 167 -20.38 32.69 52.45
C ILE A 167 -21.10 32.98 51.16
N GLU A 168 -21.13 34.24 50.69
CA GLU A 168 -21.78 34.64 49.45
C GLU A 168 -21.20 33.85 48.23
N ARG A 169 -19.89 33.68 48.20
CA ARG A 169 -19.23 32.87 47.16
C ARG A 169 -19.66 31.41 47.22
N LEU A 170 -19.74 30.78 48.38
CA LEU A 170 -20.17 29.41 48.59
C LEU A 170 -21.64 29.20 48.22
N GLU A 171 -22.50 30.16 48.61
CA GLU A 171 -23.92 30.15 48.21
C GLU A 171 -24.07 30.20 46.69
N THR A 172 -23.33 31.09 46.01
CA THR A 172 -23.31 31.19 44.56
C THR A 172 -22.93 29.87 43.90
N ILE A 173 -21.85 29.23 44.34
CA ILE A 173 -21.39 27.89 43.86
C ILE A 173 -22.48 26.82 44.05
N LEU A 174 -23.25 26.89 45.17
CA LEU A 174 -24.27 25.90 45.46
C LEU A 174 -25.58 26.11 44.70
N GLN A 175 -25.88 27.36 44.28
CA GLN A 175 -27.12 27.76 43.60
C GLN A 175 -26.98 27.76 42.08
N ASP A 176 -25.79 28.03 41.56
CA ASP A 176 -25.52 28.14 40.13
C ASP A 176 -24.65 26.95 39.65
N ALA A 177 -25.16 26.22 38.63
CA ALA A 177 -24.47 25.07 38.05
C ALA A 177 -23.21 25.47 37.27
N ASP A 178 -23.24 26.63 36.61
CA ASP A 178 -22.12 27.13 35.82
C ASP A 178 -20.94 27.53 36.73
N GLU A 179 -21.25 28.15 37.88
CA GLU A 179 -20.25 28.49 38.90
C GLU A 179 -19.66 27.25 39.56
N LEU A 180 -20.45 26.20 39.78
CA LEU A 180 -19.98 24.91 40.27
C LEU A 180 -19.04 24.28 39.26
N ASP A 181 -19.38 24.25 37.97
CA ASP A 181 -18.56 23.69 36.92
C ASP A 181 -17.27 24.52 36.71
N ALA A 182 -17.33 25.85 36.85
CA ALA A 182 -16.14 26.72 36.81
C ALA A 182 -15.10 26.34 37.88
N VAL A 183 -15.56 26.03 39.12
CA VAL A 183 -14.66 25.54 40.18
C VAL A 183 -14.01 24.23 39.79
N ILE A 184 -14.75 23.29 39.16
CA ILE A 184 -14.22 22.01 38.74
C ILE A 184 -13.19 22.20 37.64
N ILE A 185 -13.47 23.10 36.66
CA ILE A 185 -12.54 23.43 35.57
C ILE A 185 -11.24 24.00 36.12
N ASP A 186 -11.30 24.98 37.01
CA ASP A 186 -10.11 25.60 37.61
C ASP A 186 -9.24 24.59 38.37
N GLU A 187 -9.88 23.69 39.13
CA GLU A 187 -9.16 22.62 39.84
C GLU A 187 -8.49 21.63 38.86
N LEU A 188 -9.19 21.26 37.77
CA LEU A 188 -8.63 20.35 36.75
C LEU A 188 -7.50 21.00 35.96
N GLU A 189 -7.62 22.30 35.62
CA GLU A 189 -6.54 23.05 34.97
C GLU A 189 -5.30 23.16 35.85
N SER A 190 -5.50 23.34 37.16
CA SER A 190 -4.40 23.37 38.13
C SER A 190 -3.67 22.01 38.20
N VAL A 191 -4.43 20.90 38.20
CA VAL A 191 -3.87 19.56 38.17
C VAL A 191 -3.13 19.31 36.85
N LYS A 192 -3.73 19.70 35.72
CA LYS A 192 -3.11 19.61 34.42
C LYS A 192 -1.77 20.35 34.38
N SER A 193 -1.75 21.61 34.81
CA SER A 193 -0.53 22.42 34.83
C SER A 193 0.60 21.83 35.71
N ALA A 194 0.24 21.11 36.77
CA ALA A 194 1.21 20.52 37.72
C ALA A 194 1.76 19.16 37.27
N TYR A 195 1.00 18.39 36.48
CA TYR A 195 1.29 16.98 36.20
C TYR A 195 1.20 16.62 34.71
N ASP A 196 1.00 17.60 33.81
CA ASP A 196 0.95 17.37 32.37
C ASP A 196 2.34 16.90 31.86
N ASP A 197 2.35 15.87 31.05
CA ASP A 197 3.52 15.37 30.35
C ASP A 197 3.20 15.09 28.89
N ASP A 198 4.22 15.12 28.05
CA ASP A 198 4.08 14.92 26.62
C ASP A 198 3.62 13.50 26.29
N ARG A 199 2.64 13.40 25.41
CA ARG A 199 2.17 12.10 24.90
C ARG A 199 3.27 11.41 24.10
N ARG A 200 3.67 10.20 24.49
CA ARG A 200 4.65 9.38 23.76
C ARG A 200 4.07 8.65 22.55
N THR A 201 2.76 8.37 22.55
CA THR A 201 2.07 7.73 21.44
C THR A 201 1.62 8.78 20.44
N SER A 202 1.97 8.61 19.17
CA SER A 202 1.48 9.44 18.06
C SER A 202 0.33 8.74 17.32
N PHE A 203 -0.56 9.54 16.75
CA PHE A 203 -1.51 9.05 15.75
C PHE A 203 -0.83 9.13 14.39
N ILE A 204 -0.87 8.04 13.66
CA ILE A 204 -0.46 7.99 12.25
C ILE A 204 -1.70 7.67 11.43
N GLU A 205 -1.77 8.23 10.22
CA GLU A 205 -2.77 7.77 9.26
C GLU A 205 -2.50 6.30 8.94
N ASP A 206 -3.56 5.51 8.85
CA ASP A 206 -3.46 4.15 8.34
C ASP A 206 -3.20 4.26 6.83
N THR A 207 -1.93 4.23 6.46
CA THR A 207 -1.49 4.25 5.06
C THR A 207 -1.68 2.90 4.37
N GLY A 208 -2.39 1.96 5.01
CA GLY A 208 -2.46 0.57 4.58
C GLY A 208 -1.17 -0.19 4.92
N THR A 209 -1.22 -1.48 4.84
CA THR A 209 0.00 -2.30 4.89
C THR A 209 0.80 -2.01 3.63
N VAL A 210 1.94 -1.31 3.75
CA VAL A 210 2.91 -1.20 2.67
C VAL A 210 3.37 -2.63 2.36
N THR A 211 2.93 -3.15 1.24
CA THR A 211 3.31 -4.48 0.78
C THR A 211 4.76 -4.48 0.29
N HIS A 212 5.36 -5.65 0.15
CA HIS A 212 6.68 -5.78 -0.48
C HIS A 212 6.68 -5.15 -1.89
N GLU A 213 5.56 -5.25 -2.58
CA GLU A 213 5.33 -4.72 -3.93
C GLU A 213 5.40 -3.18 -3.97
N ASP A 214 4.81 -2.49 -3.00
CA ASP A 214 4.82 -1.01 -2.92
C ASP A 214 6.23 -0.40 -2.77
N LEU A 215 7.21 -1.21 -2.42
CA LEU A 215 8.61 -0.79 -2.23
C LEU A 215 9.49 -1.09 -3.44
N ILE A 216 8.95 -1.77 -4.44
CA ILE A 216 9.66 -2.10 -5.68
C ILE A 216 9.37 -0.98 -6.67
N PRO A 217 10.41 -0.32 -7.24
CA PRO A 217 10.19 0.68 -8.27
C PRO A 217 9.50 0.07 -9.49
N GLU A 218 8.51 0.76 -10.03
CA GLU A 218 7.99 0.43 -11.35
C GLU A 218 9.07 0.65 -12.41
N ALA A 219 9.40 -0.39 -13.14
CA ALA A 219 10.39 -0.35 -14.20
C ALA A 219 10.15 -1.47 -15.21
N GLU A 220 10.51 -1.21 -16.46
CA GLU A 220 10.42 -2.20 -17.54
C GLU A 220 11.67 -3.09 -17.58
N TYR A 221 11.43 -4.38 -17.69
CA TYR A 221 12.48 -5.40 -17.74
C TYR A 221 12.36 -6.26 -18.99
N VAL A 222 13.51 -6.62 -19.56
CA VAL A 222 13.62 -7.72 -20.50
C VAL A 222 13.83 -8.99 -19.69
N VAL A 223 12.89 -9.90 -19.80
CA VAL A 223 12.99 -11.25 -19.21
C VAL A 223 13.44 -12.22 -20.29
N THR A 224 14.41 -13.06 -19.98
CA THR A 224 14.89 -14.09 -20.90
C THR A 224 14.82 -15.46 -20.24
N MET A 225 14.42 -16.44 -21.02
CA MET A 225 14.36 -17.84 -20.61
C MET A 225 15.11 -18.72 -21.60
N SER A 226 15.73 -19.78 -21.12
CA SER A 226 16.41 -20.77 -21.96
C SER A 226 15.64 -22.10 -22.00
N GLU A 227 16.00 -22.98 -22.97
CA GLU A 227 15.44 -24.34 -23.11
C GLU A 227 15.69 -25.23 -21.88
N ASP A 228 16.76 -24.98 -21.12
CA ASP A 228 17.05 -25.62 -19.81
C ASP A 228 16.34 -24.92 -18.62
N ASP A 229 15.29 -24.09 -18.86
CA ASP A 229 14.48 -23.33 -17.89
C ASP A 229 15.27 -22.36 -17.00
N TYR A 230 16.37 -21.78 -17.48
CA TYR A 230 17.04 -20.68 -16.79
C TYR A 230 16.39 -19.37 -17.12
N ILE A 231 15.90 -18.67 -16.08
CA ILE A 231 15.20 -17.39 -16.20
C ILE A 231 15.96 -16.27 -15.50
N LYS A 232 15.93 -15.07 -16.07
CA LYS A 232 16.42 -13.82 -15.45
C LYS A 232 15.71 -12.61 -16.02
N ARG A 233 15.73 -11.51 -15.26
CA ARG A 233 15.31 -10.20 -15.74
C ARG A 233 16.49 -9.23 -15.80
N MET A 234 16.39 -8.27 -16.73
CA MET A 234 17.39 -7.22 -16.94
C MET A 234 16.67 -5.91 -17.23
N PRO A 235 17.07 -4.76 -16.66
CA PRO A 235 16.45 -3.49 -16.98
C PRO A 235 16.44 -3.22 -18.50
N LEU A 236 15.30 -2.79 -19.03
CA LEU A 236 15.13 -2.51 -20.47
C LEU A 236 16.13 -1.46 -20.99
N GLU A 237 16.52 -0.50 -20.16
CA GLU A 237 17.53 0.52 -20.45
C GLU A 237 18.91 -0.06 -20.79
N THR A 238 19.19 -1.28 -20.34
CA THR A 238 20.44 -1.99 -20.65
C THR A 238 20.59 -2.23 -22.16
N PHE A 239 19.46 -2.24 -22.89
CA PHE A 239 19.39 -2.53 -24.31
C PHE A 239 19.11 -1.25 -25.11
N ARG A 240 20.18 -0.62 -25.60
CA ARG A 240 20.06 0.57 -26.44
C ARG A 240 19.43 0.22 -27.78
N THR A 241 18.55 1.09 -28.26
CA THR A 241 17.95 0.96 -29.60
C THR A 241 19.03 0.93 -30.67
N GLN A 242 18.95 -0.03 -31.58
CA GLN A 242 19.85 -0.21 -32.72
C GLN A 242 19.06 -0.05 -34.03
N ASN A 243 19.76 0.28 -35.10
CA ASN A 243 19.15 0.25 -36.41
C ASN A 243 18.89 -1.21 -36.85
N ARG A 244 17.85 -1.44 -37.65
CA ARG A 244 17.58 -2.77 -38.22
C ARG A 244 18.82 -3.37 -38.91
N GLY A 245 18.97 -4.69 -38.84
CA GLY A 245 20.13 -5.40 -39.37
C GLY A 245 21.39 -5.25 -38.52
N GLY A 246 21.27 -4.85 -37.25
CA GLY A 246 22.34 -4.90 -36.27
C GLY A 246 22.63 -6.34 -35.85
N LYS A 247 23.89 -6.60 -35.44
CA LYS A 247 24.29 -7.91 -34.90
C LYS A 247 23.81 -8.18 -33.49
N GLY A 248 23.24 -7.17 -32.82
CA GLY A 248 22.83 -7.28 -31.44
C GLY A 248 24.00 -7.19 -30.45
N ILE A 249 23.66 -7.41 -29.18
CA ILE A 249 24.61 -7.53 -28.07
C ILE A 249 24.32 -8.84 -27.31
N ILE A 250 25.33 -9.38 -26.63
CA ILE A 250 25.12 -10.58 -25.80
C ILE A 250 24.09 -10.25 -24.71
N GLY A 251 22.94 -10.89 -24.79
CA GLY A 251 21.84 -10.78 -23.82
C GLY A 251 21.83 -11.91 -22.78
N ALA A 252 22.41 -13.07 -23.13
CA ALA A 252 22.52 -14.21 -22.22
C ALA A 252 23.87 -14.90 -22.38
N ASP A 253 24.46 -15.43 -21.30
CA ASP A 253 25.58 -16.38 -21.31
C ASP A 253 25.02 -17.76 -20.96
N LEU A 254 24.74 -18.52 -21.98
CA LEU A 254 24.06 -19.81 -21.89
C LEU A 254 25.01 -20.92 -21.46
N LYS A 255 24.48 -21.95 -20.85
CA LYS A 255 25.18 -23.19 -20.60
C LYS A 255 25.50 -23.86 -21.94
N ARG A 256 26.62 -24.59 -22.00
CA ARG A 256 27.02 -25.27 -23.24
C ARG A 256 25.94 -26.25 -23.72
N GLY A 257 25.33 -25.95 -24.85
CA GLY A 257 24.25 -26.73 -25.46
C GLY A 257 22.84 -26.30 -25.06
N ASP A 258 22.72 -25.28 -24.22
CA ASP A 258 21.45 -24.60 -23.92
C ASP A 258 21.21 -23.50 -24.97
N ARG A 259 19.93 -23.17 -25.24
CA ARG A 259 19.52 -22.14 -26.20
C ARG A 259 18.44 -21.24 -25.56
N VAL A 260 18.27 -20.03 -26.06
CA VAL A 260 17.16 -19.20 -25.66
C VAL A 260 15.86 -19.77 -26.19
N SER A 261 14.87 -19.89 -25.34
CA SER A 261 13.52 -20.34 -25.70
C SER A 261 12.53 -19.16 -25.77
N SER A 262 12.70 -18.15 -24.90
CA SER A 262 11.74 -17.04 -24.81
C SER A 262 12.42 -15.73 -24.41
N VAL A 263 11.90 -14.61 -24.94
CA VAL A 263 12.18 -13.25 -24.50
C VAL A 263 10.86 -12.49 -24.44
N PHE A 264 10.66 -11.73 -23.39
CA PHE A 264 9.49 -10.84 -23.28
C PHE A 264 9.83 -9.62 -22.41
N VAL A 265 9.04 -8.57 -22.57
CA VAL A 265 9.16 -7.34 -21.79
C VAL A 265 7.99 -7.26 -20.83
N ALA A 266 8.29 -6.96 -19.57
CA ALA A 266 7.27 -6.86 -18.54
C ALA A 266 7.63 -5.79 -17.52
N ASN A 267 6.61 -5.10 -16.99
CA ASN A 267 6.78 -4.20 -15.85
C ASN A 267 7.09 -5.02 -14.58
N SER A 268 7.85 -4.42 -13.67
CA SER A 268 8.21 -5.06 -12.39
C SER A 268 6.99 -5.59 -11.63
N HIS A 269 5.85 -4.90 -11.70
CA HIS A 269 4.62 -5.24 -10.98
C HIS A 269 3.66 -6.15 -11.77
N ASP A 270 3.96 -6.48 -13.02
CA ASP A 270 3.13 -7.37 -13.81
C ASP A 270 3.08 -8.78 -13.23
N TYR A 271 1.92 -9.41 -13.35
CA TYR A 271 1.79 -10.84 -13.18
C TYR A 271 2.30 -11.57 -14.41
N LEU A 272 3.13 -12.56 -14.20
CA LEU A 272 3.55 -13.50 -15.22
C LEU A 272 2.74 -14.78 -15.07
N LEU A 273 1.96 -15.09 -16.08
CA LEU A 273 1.20 -16.31 -16.19
C LEU A 273 2.03 -17.30 -17.03
N VAL A 274 2.63 -18.25 -16.35
CA VAL A 274 3.54 -19.25 -16.96
C VAL A 274 2.74 -20.50 -17.28
N VAL A 275 2.68 -20.88 -18.53
CA VAL A 275 1.95 -22.08 -19.00
C VAL A 275 2.94 -23.14 -19.45
N THR A 276 2.66 -24.39 -19.06
CA THR A 276 3.55 -25.51 -19.28
C THR A 276 3.03 -26.50 -20.33
N ASN A 277 3.93 -27.39 -20.82
CA ASN A 277 3.62 -28.47 -21.74
C ASN A 277 2.51 -29.42 -21.21
N HIS A 278 2.31 -29.48 -19.90
CA HIS A 278 1.20 -30.22 -19.28
C HIS A 278 -0.14 -29.44 -19.31
N GLY A 279 -0.15 -28.21 -19.86
CA GLY A 279 -1.32 -27.31 -19.87
C GLY A 279 -1.71 -26.79 -18.48
N GLN A 280 -0.75 -26.75 -17.57
CA GLN A 280 -0.84 -26.10 -16.28
C GLN A 280 -0.49 -24.61 -16.43
N ILE A 281 -1.00 -23.78 -15.54
CA ILE A 281 -0.67 -22.36 -15.44
C ILE A 281 -0.24 -22.05 -14.02
N TYR A 282 0.86 -21.35 -13.90
CA TYR A 282 1.45 -20.82 -12.67
C TYR A 282 1.41 -19.30 -12.71
N ARG A 283 1.54 -18.66 -11.56
CA ARG A 283 1.57 -17.20 -11.45
C ARG A 283 2.73 -16.77 -10.56
N LEU A 284 3.50 -15.82 -11.04
CA LEU A 284 4.50 -15.10 -10.24
C LEU A 284 4.49 -13.62 -10.61
N LYS A 285 5.12 -12.79 -9.81
CA LYS A 285 5.35 -11.38 -10.13
C LYS A 285 6.70 -11.21 -10.82
N THR A 286 6.79 -10.27 -11.76
CA THR A 286 8.06 -10.00 -12.48
C THR A 286 9.19 -9.69 -11.52
N TYR A 287 8.94 -8.98 -10.42
CA TYR A 287 9.97 -8.67 -9.41
C TYR A 287 10.52 -9.90 -8.67
N GLU A 288 9.82 -11.03 -8.67
CA GLU A 288 10.29 -12.29 -8.06
C GLU A 288 11.38 -12.96 -8.90
N ILE A 289 11.45 -12.65 -10.21
CA ILE A 289 12.53 -13.12 -11.09
C ILE A 289 13.81 -12.39 -10.69
N PRO A 290 14.94 -13.10 -10.53
CA PRO A 290 16.20 -12.47 -10.14
C PRO A 290 16.70 -11.49 -11.20
N GLU A 291 16.99 -10.26 -10.75
CA GLU A 291 17.67 -9.27 -11.57
C GLU A 291 19.17 -9.61 -11.66
N LEU A 292 19.64 -9.82 -12.87
CA LEU A 292 21.01 -10.26 -13.11
C LEU A 292 21.62 -9.48 -14.29
N SER A 293 22.96 -9.49 -14.37
CA SER A 293 23.65 -8.86 -15.50
C SER A 293 23.39 -9.60 -16.82
N ARG A 294 23.63 -8.92 -17.94
CA ARG A 294 23.49 -9.52 -19.29
C ARG A 294 24.24 -10.84 -19.45
N THR A 295 25.44 -10.91 -18.92
CA THR A 295 26.33 -12.07 -19.01
C THR A 295 26.10 -13.12 -17.93
N ALA A 296 25.14 -12.93 -17.04
CA ALA A 296 24.78 -13.95 -16.06
C ALA A 296 23.87 -15.02 -16.69
N ARG A 297 23.98 -16.26 -16.19
CA ARG A 297 23.24 -17.41 -16.73
C ARG A 297 21.72 -17.38 -16.40
N GLY A 298 21.32 -16.75 -15.36
CA GLY A 298 19.96 -16.88 -14.81
C GLY A 298 19.88 -17.85 -13.63
N LYS A 299 18.67 -18.02 -13.10
CA LYS A 299 18.33 -19.05 -12.10
C LYS A 299 17.33 -20.02 -12.73
N SER A 300 17.38 -21.30 -12.34
CA SER A 300 16.43 -22.29 -12.80
C SER A 300 15.02 -21.94 -12.30
N ALA A 301 14.03 -21.98 -13.19
CA ALA A 301 12.63 -21.67 -12.92
C ALA A 301 11.99 -22.59 -11.87
N VAL A 302 12.49 -23.83 -11.72
CA VAL A 302 12.03 -24.74 -10.64
C VAL A 302 12.34 -24.23 -9.23
N ASN A 303 13.15 -23.18 -9.08
CA ASN A 303 13.35 -22.52 -7.79
C ASN A 303 12.30 -21.43 -7.52
N LEU A 304 11.52 -21.05 -8.53
CA LEU A 304 10.47 -20.02 -8.46
C LEU A 304 9.07 -20.64 -8.56
N LEU A 305 8.95 -21.74 -9.30
CA LEU A 305 7.69 -22.45 -9.58
C LEU A 305 7.82 -23.91 -9.12
N ASP A 306 6.75 -24.42 -8.53
CA ASP A 306 6.69 -25.81 -8.05
C ASP A 306 6.26 -26.74 -9.22
N LEU A 307 7.17 -26.89 -10.20
CA LEU A 307 6.94 -27.67 -11.41
C LEU A 307 7.02 -29.17 -11.12
N ASP A 308 6.14 -29.96 -11.76
CA ASP A 308 6.17 -31.42 -11.71
C ASP A 308 7.34 -32.00 -12.54
N ASP A 309 7.70 -33.27 -12.28
CA ASP A 309 8.74 -33.97 -13.04
C ASP A 309 8.40 -34.05 -14.54
N GLY A 310 9.25 -33.48 -15.39
CA GLY A 310 9.08 -33.45 -16.85
C GLY A 310 8.10 -32.36 -17.32
N GLU A 311 7.75 -31.42 -16.46
CA GLU A 311 7.01 -30.23 -16.81
C GLU A 311 7.98 -29.15 -17.28
N GLU A 312 7.75 -28.63 -18.49
CA GLU A 312 8.57 -27.60 -19.16
C GLU A 312 7.71 -26.37 -19.44
N ILE A 313 8.31 -25.19 -19.38
CA ILE A 313 7.62 -23.92 -19.66
C ILE A 313 7.51 -23.74 -21.18
N GLU A 314 6.28 -23.59 -21.68
CA GLU A 314 5.99 -23.42 -23.11
C GLU A 314 5.68 -21.98 -23.48
N ALA A 315 4.93 -21.27 -22.64
CA ALA A 315 4.53 -19.89 -22.89
C ALA A 315 4.46 -19.08 -21.61
N VAL A 316 4.78 -17.80 -21.72
CA VAL A 316 4.62 -16.83 -20.63
C VAL A 316 3.88 -15.63 -21.19
N VAL A 317 2.84 -15.20 -20.48
CA VAL A 317 2.13 -13.97 -20.76
C VAL A 317 2.15 -13.05 -19.55
N ASN A 318 2.43 -11.79 -19.75
CA ASN A 318 2.38 -10.77 -18.71
C ASN A 318 1.04 -10.03 -18.74
N THR A 319 0.56 -9.66 -17.57
CA THR A 319 -0.63 -8.82 -17.40
C THR A 319 -0.48 -7.96 -16.16
N ALA A 320 -0.89 -6.70 -16.25
CA ALA A 320 -0.87 -5.78 -15.11
C ALA A 320 -1.89 -6.23 -14.04
N ASP A 321 -3.07 -6.67 -14.45
CA ASP A 321 -4.18 -7.06 -13.59
C ASP A 321 -4.83 -8.38 -14.06
N LEU A 322 -5.52 -9.05 -13.13
CA LEU A 322 -6.33 -10.22 -13.41
C LEU A 322 -7.82 -9.83 -13.42
N ASP A 323 -8.22 -9.02 -14.41
CA ASP A 323 -9.59 -8.52 -14.52
C ASP A 323 -10.56 -9.60 -15.05
N ASP A 324 -11.74 -9.67 -14.45
CA ASP A 324 -12.79 -10.64 -14.82
C ASP A 324 -13.34 -10.41 -16.22
N ASP A 325 -13.23 -9.20 -16.78
CA ASP A 325 -13.74 -8.84 -18.10
C ASP A 325 -12.76 -9.20 -19.24
N GLU A 326 -11.54 -9.63 -18.90
CA GLU A 326 -10.52 -10.05 -19.85
C GLU A 326 -10.48 -11.57 -20.06
N PHE A 327 -9.82 -11.99 -21.12
CA PHE A 327 -9.68 -13.40 -21.51
C PHE A 327 -8.23 -13.75 -21.78
N LEU A 328 -7.82 -14.95 -21.36
CA LEU A 328 -6.64 -15.60 -21.90
C LEU A 328 -7.02 -16.33 -23.18
N THR A 329 -6.53 -15.85 -24.31
CA THR A 329 -6.68 -16.45 -25.63
C THR A 329 -5.45 -17.27 -25.93
N MET A 330 -5.59 -18.60 -25.91
CA MET A 330 -4.52 -19.59 -26.02
C MET A 330 -4.57 -20.27 -27.38
N VAL A 331 -3.42 -20.45 -28.03
CA VAL A 331 -3.32 -21.12 -29.32
C VAL A 331 -2.32 -22.27 -29.25
N THR A 332 -2.70 -23.45 -29.80
CA THR A 332 -1.84 -24.63 -29.82
C THR A 332 -1.14 -24.79 -31.17
N ARG A 333 -0.05 -25.58 -31.17
CA ARG A 333 0.74 -25.91 -32.36
C ARG A 333 -0.10 -26.48 -33.50
N ASP A 334 -1.09 -27.30 -33.17
CA ASP A 334 -1.99 -27.93 -34.15
C ASP A 334 -3.12 -27.01 -34.64
N GLY A 335 -3.13 -25.72 -34.23
CA GLY A 335 -4.06 -24.70 -34.69
C GLY A 335 -5.39 -24.65 -33.94
N TYR A 336 -5.47 -25.20 -32.73
CA TYR A 336 -6.62 -24.99 -31.83
C TYR A 336 -6.49 -23.65 -31.12
N ILE A 337 -7.63 -22.99 -30.94
CA ILE A 337 -7.74 -21.75 -30.17
C ILE A 337 -8.77 -21.92 -29.07
N LYS A 338 -8.51 -21.32 -27.94
CA LYS A 338 -9.37 -21.31 -26.78
C LYS A 338 -9.35 -19.94 -26.11
N ARG A 339 -10.50 -19.50 -25.60
CA ARG A 339 -10.64 -18.28 -24.83
C ARG A 339 -11.23 -18.61 -23.44
N THR A 340 -10.58 -18.19 -22.38
CA THR A 340 -11.00 -18.41 -20.99
C THR A 340 -10.91 -17.09 -20.23
N SER A 341 -11.98 -16.70 -19.47
CA SER A 341 -11.94 -15.50 -18.62
C SER A 341 -10.75 -15.53 -17.67
N VAL A 342 -10.04 -14.41 -17.52
CA VAL A 342 -8.90 -14.24 -16.63
C VAL A 342 -9.29 -14.49 -15.18
N GLY A 343 -10.49 -14.11 -14.75
CA GLY A 343 -11.02 -14.39 -13.43
C GLY A 343 -11.12 -15.89 -13.07
N ALA A 344 -11.14 -16.79 -14.09
CA ALA A 344 -11.01 -18.22 -13.84
C ALA A 344 -9.63 -18.62 -13.27
N PHE A 345 -8.65 -17.71 -13.30
CA PHE A 345 -7.27 -17.88 -12.85
C PHE A 345 -6.93 -17.01 -11.64
N GLU A 346 -7.87 -16.34 -11.01
CA GLU A 346 -7.67 -15.51 -9.82
C GLU A 346 -6.98 -16.27 -8.67
N ASN A 347 -7.34 -17.54 -8.47
CA ASN A 347 -6.84 -18.36 -7.38
C ASN A 347 -5.90 -19.47 -7.89
N ILE A 348 -4.72 -19.10 -8.40
CA ILE A 348 -3.68 -20.07 -8.77
C ILE A 348 -2.90 -20.45 -7.51
N GLN A 349 -2.85 -21.76 -7.22
CA GLN A 349 -2.01 -22.30 -6.14
C GLN A 349 -0.55 -22.41 -6.59
N SER A 350 0.40 -22.53 -5.65
CA SER A 350 1.82 -22.71 -5.95
C SER A 350 2.10 -23.93 -6.85
N THR A 351 1.26 -24.96 -6.77
CA THR A 351 1.31 -26.17 -7.60
C THR A 351 0.67 -26.01 -8.99
N GLY A 352 0.32 -24.78 -9.38
CA GLY A 352 -0.36 -24.50 -10.64
C GLY A 352 -1.82 -24.98 -10.67
N ILE A 353 -2.51 -24.60 -11.73
CA ILE A 353 -3.87 -25.09 -12.04
C ILE A 353 -3.98 -25.35 -13.54
N ARG A 354 -4.86 -26.28 -13.94
CA ARG A 354 -5.03 -26.57 -15.37
C ARG A 354 -5.63 -25.39 -16.13
N ALA A 355 -4.95 -24.93 -17.19
CA ALA A 355 -5.37 -23.86 -18.08
C ALA A 355 -6.05 -24.38 -19.36
N ILE A 356 -5.50 -25.43 -19.99
CA ILE A 356 -5.98 -26.01 -21.23
C ILE A 356 -5.83 -27.54 -21.18
N ARG A 357 -6.63 -28.24 -21.97
CA ARG A 357 -6.42 -29.66 -22.26
C ARG A 357 -5.72 -29.80 -23.61
N LEU A 358 -4.51 -30.27 -23.59
CA LEU A 358 -3.74 -30.63 -24.79
C LEU A 358 -3.99 -32.09 -25.17
N GLU A 359 -3.90 -32.42 -26.45
CA GLU A 359 -3.90 -33.79 -26.99
C GLU A 359 -2.44 -34.27 -27.09
N ASP A 360 -2.29 -35.60 -27.21
CA ASP A 360 -0.95 -36.21 -27.31
C ASP A 360 -0.17 -35.64 -28.53
N GLY A 361 0.94 -34.98 -28.24
CA GLY A 361 1.83 -34.40 -29.24
C GLY A 361 1.43 -32.99 -29.71
N ASP A 362 0.37 -32.38 -29.17
CA ASP A 362 0.06 -30.95 -29.33
C ASP A 362 0.67 -30.16 -28.18
N GLU A 363 1.09 -28.94 -28.41
CA GLU A 363 1.76 -28.04 -27.46
C GLU A 363 1.05 -26.67 -27.50
N LEU A 364 1.10 -25.94 -26.40
CA LEU A 364 0.72 -24.54 -26.39
C LEU A 364 1.85 -23.73 -27.03
N VAL A 365 1.51 -22.87 -27.99
CA VAL A 365 2.50 -22.03 -28.69
C VAL A 365 2.49 -20.62 -28.16
N ASP A 366 1.30 -20.07 -27.88
CA ASP A 366 1.20 -18.68 -27.54
C ASP A 366 -0.08 -18.38 -26.75
N VAL A 367 -0.06 -17.30 -25.97
CA VAL A 367 -1.17 -16.84 -25.13
C VAL A 367 -1.23 -15.32 -25.15
N GLU A 368 -2.41 -14.79 -25.44
CA GLU A 368 -2.69 -13.36 -25.47
C GLU A 368 -3.77 -12.98 -24.45
N VAL A 369 -3.64 -11.79 -23.86
CA VAL A 369 -4.72 -11.17 -23.06
C VAL A 369 -5.61 -10.37 -24.02
N THR A 370 -6.92 -10.65 -23.99
CA THR A 370 -7.88 -10.02 -24.89
C THR A 370 -9.13 -9.56 -24.12
N ASP A 371 -9.82 -8.54 -24.64
CA ASP A 371 -10.98 -7.92 -23.99
C ASP A 371 -12.35 -8.39 -24.56
N GLY A 372 -12.33 -9.34 -25.48
CA GLY A 372 -13.55 -9.85 -26.12
C GLY A 372 -13.98 -9.08 -27.37
N THR A 373 -13.30 -8.00 -27.74
CA THR A 373 -13.62 -7.13 -28.88
C THR A 373 -12.56 -7.13 -29.97
N ARG A 374 -11.45 -7.84 -29.78
CA ARG A 374 -10.29 -7.87 -30.66
C ARG A 374 -10.54 -8.70 -31.92
N HIS A 375 -9.70 -8.46 -32.93
CA HIS A 375 -9.49 -9.45 -33.98
C HIS A 375 -8.27 -10.31 -33.67
N ILE A 376 -8.39 -11.60 -33.90
CA ILE A 376 -7.30 -12.55 -33.72
C ILE A 376 -6.65 -12.84 -35.08
N VAL A 377 -5.31 -12.75 -35.10
CA VAL A 377 -4.50 -13.22 -36.23
C VAL A 377 -3.66 -14.39 -35.78
N ILE A 378 -3.82 -15.56 -36.36
CA ILE A 378 -2.98 -16.74 -36.15
C ILE A 378 -2.06 -16.88 -37.36
N GLY A 379 -0.74 -16.90 -37.11
CA GLY A 379 0.31 -17.16 -38.08
C GLY A 379 0.81 -18.58 -38.04
N SER A 380 1.16 -19.16 -39.19
CA SER A 380 1.80 -20.48 -39.29
C SER A 380 3.26 -20.40 -39.66
N ARG A 381 4.05 -21.42 -39.33
CA ARG A 381 5.48 -21.54 -39.64
C ARG A 381 5.76 -21.49 -41.14
N ASP A 382 4.85 -22.02 -41.98
CA ASP A 382 4.93 -21.99 -43.41
C ASP A 382 4.50 -20.64 -44.04
N GLY A 383 4.17 -19.63 -43.18
CA GLY A 383 3.88 -18.26 -43.61
C GLY A 383 2.45 -18.02 -44.05
N MET A 384 1.50 -18.80 -43.57
CA MET A 384 0.07 -18.52 -43.71
C MET A 384 -0.43 -17.73 -42.52
N ALA A 385 -1.45 -16.88 -42.67
CA ALA A 385 -2.14 -16.21 -41.60
C ALA A 385 -3.65 -16.15 -41.80
N ILE A 386 -4.41 -16.27 -40.70
CA ILE A 386 -5.86 -16.12 -40.71
C ILE A 386 -6.25 -15.04 -39.70
N ARG A 387 -7.14 -14.12 -40.14
CA ARG A 387 -7.72 -13.10 -39.26
C ARG A 387 -9.22 -13.34 -39.11
N PHE A 388 -9.73 -13.35 -37.87
CA PHE A 388 -11.14 -13.48 -37.56
C PHE A 388 -11.51 -12.70 -36.29
N ASP A 389 -12.80 -12.47 -36.09
CA ASP A 389 -13.32 -11.78 -34.91
C ASP A 389 -13.18 -12.70 -33.66
N GLU A 390 -12.70 -12.15 -32.55
CA GLU A 390 -12.53 -12.90 -31.29
C GLU A 390 -13.83 -13.54 -30.83
N SER A 391 -14.98 -12.90 -31.09
CA SER A 391 -16.31 -13.43 -30.73
C SER A 391 -16.66 -14.75 -31.43
N ASP A 392 -15.98 -15.11 -32.54
CA ASP A 392 -16.08 -16.42 -33.17
C ASP A 392 -15.60 -17.57 -32.28
N VAL A 393 -14.81 -17.24 -31.22
CA VAL A 393 -14.33 -18.16 -30.20
C VAL A 393 -15.10 -17.91 -28.90
N ARG A 394 -16.12 -18.72 -28.63
CA ARG A 394 -16.87 -18.60 -27.37
C ARG A 394 -15.97 -18.80 -26.16
N PRO A 395 -16.20 -18.08 -25.03
CA PRO A 395 -15.52 -18.36 -23.78
C PRO A 395 -15.75 -19.81 -23.32
N MET A 396 -14.69 -20.47 -22.83
CA MET A 396 -14.69 -21.86 -22.41
C MET A 396 -14.02 -22.02 -21.05
N GLY A 397 -14.42 -23.07 -20.30
CA GLY A 397 -13.79 -23.37 -19.01
C GLY A 397 -12.34 -23.88 -19.17
N ARG A 398 -11.55 -23.79 -18.12
CA ARG A 398 -10.10 -24.12 -18.07
C ARG A 398 -9.74 -25.48 -18.67
N THR A 399 -10.56 -26.52 -18.45
CA THR A 399 -10.31 -27.90 -18.88
C THR A 399 -10.74 -28.21 -20.34
N ALA A 400 -11.21 -27.21 -21.09
CA ALA A 400 -11.58 -27.39 -22.49
C ALA A 400 -10.32 -27.43 -23.39
N ARG A 401 -10.37 -28.15 -24.52
CA ARG A 401 -9.34 -28.19 -25.55
C ARG A 401 -9.33 -26.92 -26.42
N GLY A 402 -10.47 -26.35 -26.67
CA GLY A 402 -10.65 -25.28 -27.65
C GLY A 402 -11.37 -25.73 -28.92
N VAL A 403 -11.29 -24.89 -29.93
CA VAL A 403 -11.88 -25.09 -31.27
C VAL A 403 -10.80 -24.84 -32.33
N ILE A 404 -10.98 -25.32 -33.56
CA ILE A 404 -10.01 -25.05 -34.63
C ILE A 404 -10.05 -23.56 -35.00
N GLY A 405 -8.92 -22.87 -34.85
CA GLY A 405 -8.67 -21.49 -35.27
C GLY A 405 -8.24 -21.42 -36.74
N ILE A 406 -7.16 -22.11 -37.09
CA ILE A 406 -6.61 -22.22 -38.41
C ILE A 406 -6.57 -23.69 -38.87
N ASN A 407 -6.82 -23.93 -40.17
CA ASN A 407 -6.71 -25.27 -40.78
C ASN A 407 -5.38 -25.39 -41.49
N LEU A 408 -4.39 -25.92 -40.78
CA LEU A 408 -3.02 -26.06 -41.25
C LEU A 408 -2.88 -27.09 -42.38
N THR A 409 -1.86 -26.91 -43.20
CA THR A 409 -1.42 -27.93 -44.16
C THR A 409 -0.61 -29.01 -43.44
N ALA A 410 -0.53 -30.22 -44.01
CA ALA A 410 0.19 -31.31 -43.40
C ALA A 410 1.69 -30.95 -43.20
N GLY A 411 2.16 -31.00 -41.98
CA GLY A 411 3.55 -30.70 -41.60
C GLY A 411 3.77 -29.22 -41.20
N ASP A 412 2.79 -28.36 -41.35
CA ASP A 412 2.82 -26.98 -40.86
C ASP A 412 2.38 -26.91 -39.40
N ALA A 413 2.76 -25.85 -38.69
CA ALA A 413 2.42 -25.62 -37.31
C ALA A 413 2.13 -24.12 -37.08
N VAL A 414 1.42 -23.78 -36.01
CA VAL A 414 1.28 -22.39 -35.59
C VAL A 414 2.65 -21.84 -35.17
N ALA A 415 2.91 -20.57 -35.52
CA ALA A 415 4.10 -19.82 -35.12
C ALA A 415 3.81 -18.80 -34.02
N GLY A 416 2.58 -18.29 -33.94
CA GLY A 416 2.16 -17.32 -32.93
C GLY A 416 0.74 -16.81 -33.17
N VAL A 417 0.25 -15.99 -32.25
CA VAL A 417 -1.04 -15.33 -32.30
C VAL A 417 -0.86 -13.84 -31.96
N ALA A 418 -1.57 -12.98 -32.67
CA ALA A 418 -1.62 -11.55 -32.37
C ALA A 418 -3.07 -11.11 -32.12
N ALA A 419 -3.30 -10.40 -31.03
CA ALA A 419 -4.57 -9.75 -30.71
C ALA A 419 -4.58 -8.32 -31.27
N ILE A 420 -5.47 -8.05 -32.22
CA ILE A 420 -5.52 -6.78 -32.94
C ILE A 420 -6.65 -5.90 -32.40
N ASP A 421 -6.29 -4.69 -32.03
CA ASP A 421 -7.18 -3.55 -31.89
C ASP A 421 -7.14 -2.75 -33.19
N ASP A 422 -8.22 -2.73 -33.95
CA ASP A 422 -8.29 -2.06 -35.27
C ASP A 422 -8.17 -0.54 -35.15
N ASP A 423 -8.47 0.04 -34.01
CA ASP A 423 -8.37 1.48 -33.78
C ASP A 423 -6.93 1.89 -33.33
N TYR A 424 -6.13 0.96 -32.83
CA TYR A 424 -4.80 1.21 -32.30
C TYR A 424 -3.68 0.66 -33.21
N HIS A 425 -3.75 -0.60 -33.64
CA HIS A 425 -2.70 -1.24 -34.43
C HIS A 425 -2.77 -0.88 -35.90
N ASN A 426 -1.62 -0.69 -36.52
CA ASN A 426 -1.51 -0.32 -37.92
C ASN A 426 -1.02 -1.47 -38.82
N TRP A 427 -0.18 -2.34 -38.29
CA TRP A 427 0.49 -3.40 -39.02
C TRP A 427 0.50 -4.74 -38.31
N VAL A 428 0.60 -5.79 -39.12
CA VAL A 428 1.08 -7.10 -38.66
C VAL A 428 2.58 -7.15 -38.94
N LEU A 429 3.39 -7.38 -37.94
CA LEU A 429 4.81 -7.66 -37.98
C LEU A 429 5.01 -9.16 -38.03
N THR A 430 5.82 -9.65 -38.96
CA THR A 430 6.19 -11.08 -39.06
C THR A 430 7.69 -11.19 -39.08
N VAL A 431 8.25 -12.07 -38.23
CA VAL A 431 9.70 -12.35 -38.12
C VAL A 431 9.94 -13.83 -38.39
N THR A 432 11.08 -14.14 -39.07
CA THR A 432 11.44 -15.49 -39.47
C THR A 432 12.80 -15.93 -38.88
N GLU A 433 13.04 -17.25 -38.83
CA GLU A 433 14.20 -17.90 -38.25
C GLU A 433 15.55 -17.28 -38.67
N ASN A 434 15.72 -16.96 -39.95
CA ASN A 434 17.00 -16.42 -40.46
C ASN A 434 17.10 -14.87 -40.33
N GLY A 435 16.37 -14.26 -39.35
CA GLY A 435 16.47 -12.83 -39.06
C GLY A 435 15.80 -11.90 -40.04
N TYR A 436 14.93 -12.40 -40.95
CA TYR A 436 14.13 -11.57 -41.83
C TYR A 436 12.81 -11.22 -41.17
N GLY A 437 12.28 -10.05 -41.52
CA GLY A 437 10.97 -9.62 -41.05
C GLY A 437 10.38 -8.53 -41.91
N LYS A 438 9.12 -8.23 -41.71
CA LYS A 438 8.39 -7.20 -42.43
C LYS A 438 7.20 -6.72 -41.61
N ARG A 439 6.75 -5.52 -41.93
CA ARG A 439 5.40 -5.04 -41.57
C ARG A 439 4.48 -5.14 -42.78
N SER A 440 3.26 -5.60 -42.63
CA SER A 440 2.23 -5.57 -43.64
C SER A 440 1.03 -4.81 -43.10
N ASP A 441 0.42 -3.97 -43.95
CA ASP A 441 -0.75 -3.18 -43.59
C ASP A 441 -1.89 -4.09 -43.13
N LEU A 442 -2.54 -3.74 -42.05
CA LEU A 442 -3.60 -4.54 -41.42
C LEU A 442 -4.79 -4.74 -42.39
N THR A 443 -5.04 -3.79 -43.26
CA THR A 443 -6.10 -3.87 -44.26
C THR A 443 -5.88 -4.96 -45.33
N GLU A 444 -4.65 -5.45 -45.48
CA GLU A 444 -4.35 -6.59 -46.34
C GLU A 444 -4.84 -7.93 -45.79
N TYR A 445 -5.14 -8.01 -44.48
CA TYR A 445 -5.65 -9.20 -43.81
C TYR A 445 -7.16 -9.12 -43.63
N ARG A 446 -7.89 -9.48 -44.68
CA ARG A 446 -9.36 -9.48 -44.62
C ARG A 446 -9.88 -10.43 -43.54
N PRO A 447 -10.85 -10.03 -42.71
CA PRO A 447 -11.49 -10.92 -41.79
C PRO A 447 -12.11 -12.14 -42.49
N GLN A 448 -11.98 -13.32 -41.86
CA GLN A 448 -12.49 -14.61 -42.32
C GLN A 448 -13.17 -15.32 -41.15
N SER A 449 -13.93 -16.37 -41.44
CA SER A 449 -14.36 -17.28 -40.39
C SER A 449 -13.19 -18.17 -39.95
N ARG A 450 -13.07 -18.45 -38.64
CA ARG A 450 -12.09 -19.43 -38.12
C ARG A 450 -12.18 -20.78 -38.85
N ASN A 451 -11.19 -21.65 -38.69
CA ASN A 451 -11.07 -22.95 -39.37
C ASN A 451 -10.85 -22.83 -40.88
N GLY A 452 -10.44 -21.66 -41.38
CA GLY A 452 -9.99 -21.48 -42.76
C GLY A 452 -8.50 -21.79 -42.93
N LYS A 453 -8.01 -21.88 -44.17
CA LYS A 453 -6.57 -22.04 -44.49
C LYS A 453 -5.79 -20.73 -44.39
N GLY A 454 -6.46 -19.62 -44.16
CA GLY A 454 -5.83 -18.30 -44.13
C GLY A 454 -5.41 -17.78 -45.50
N LEU A 455 -4.53 -16.80 -45.49
CA LEU A 455 -3.91 -16.13 -46.61
C LEU A 455 -2.39 -16.26 -46.49
N VAL A 456 -1.66 -16.16 -47.62
CA VAL A 456 -0.19 -16.05 -47.53
C VAL A 456 0.15 -14.74 -46.82
N ASP A 457 0.81 -14.83 -45.70
CA ASP A 457 1.36 -13.69 -44.97
C ASP A 457 2.76 -13.36 -45.48
N ILE A 458 3.70 -14.29 -45.39
CA ILE A 458 5.08 -14.14 -45.83
C ILE A 458 5.48 -15.35 -46.66
N LYS A 459 6.33 -15.14 -47.67
CA LYS A 459 6.94 -16.25 -48.39
C LYS A 459 8.09 -16.82 -47.56
N THR A 460 7.98 -18.04 -47.13
CA THR A 460 9.05 -18.80 -46.49
C THR A 460 9.92 -19.52 -47.52
N GLY A 461 11.16 -19.80 -47.13
CA GLY A 461 12.10 -20.52 -47.98
C GLY A 461 13.53 -20.56 -47.37
N SER A 462 14.47 -21.17 -48.06
CA SER A 462 15.85 -21.35 -47.55
C SER A 462 16.58 -20.02 -47.21
N ARG A 463 16.10 -18.91 -47.75
CA ARG A 463 16.70 -17.60 -47.48
C ARG A 463 16.32 -17.04 -46.12
N ASN A 464 15.05 -17.11 -45.76
CA ASN A 464 14.49 -16.48 -44.58
C ASN A 464 14.00 -17.45 -43.51
N GLY A 465 13.94 -18.77 -43.79
CA GLY A 465 13.48 -19.77 -42.82
C GLY A 465 11.96 -19.75 -42.61
N SER A 466 11.50 -20.44 -41.59
CA SER A 466 10.10 -20.48 -41.16
C SER A 466 9.76 -19.23 -40.33
N VAL A 467 8.48 -18.97 -40.18
CA VAL A 467 8.01 -17.89 -39.26
C VAL A 467 8.24 -18.31 -37.81
N VAL A 468 8.76 -17.37 -37.02
CA VAL A 468 8.98 -17.51 -35.58
C VAL A 468 7.92 -16.74 -34.79
N ALA A 469 7.58 -15.51 -35.22
CA ALA A 469 6.64 -14.68 -34.51
C ALA A 469 5.75 -13.86 -35.47
N ILE A 470 4.54 -13.57 -35.02
CA ILE A 470 3.59 -12.69 -35.68
C ILE A 470 2.97 -11.80 -34.60
N GLU A 471 3.12 -10.46 -34.77
CA GLU A 471 2.75 -9.47 -33.78
C GLU A 471 1.89 -8.36 -34.38
N ALA A 472 1.02 -7.78 -33.56
CA ALA A 472 0.28 -6.56 -33.89
C ALA A 472 1.07 -5.33 -33.38
N VAL A 473 1.36 -4.38 -34.29
CA VAL A 473 2.25 -3.26 -33.96
C VAL A 473 1.73 -1.91 -34.46
N THR A 474 2.16 -0.84 -33.78
CA THR A 474 1.84 0.53 -34.17
C THR A 474 3.10 1.41 -34.25
N TYR A 475 2.90 2.71 -34.47
CA TYR A 475 3.97 3.71 -34.41
C TYR A 475 4.48 3.87 -33.00
N GLY A 476 5.80 4.06 -32.86
CA GLY A 476 6.47 4.21 -31.59
C GLY A 476 6.92 2.90 -30.94
N ASP A 477 6.31 1.76 -31.29
CA ASP A 477 6.70 0.46 -30.74
C ASP A 477 8.15 0.08 -31.10
N HIS A 478 8.78 -0.66 -30.19
CA HIS A 478 10.08 -1.28 -30.45
C HIS A 478 9.94 -2.79 -30.50
N LEU A 479 10.66 -3.40 -31.42
CA LEU A 479 10.88 -4.84 -31.50
C LEU A 479 12.08 -5.21 -30.64
N VAL A 480 11.95 -6.21 -29.79
CA VAL A 480 13.02 -6.95 -29.14
C VAL A 480 13.08 -8.33 -29.78
N ALA A 481 14.20 -8.69 -30.38
CA ALA A 481 14.42 -10.01 -30.95
C ALA A 481 15.66 -10.65 -30.36
N MET A 482 15.60 -11.93 -30.04
CA MET A 482 16.70 -12.68 -29.45
C MET A 482 17.02 -13.91 -30.29
N SER A 483 18.32 -14.13 -30.53
CA SER A 483 18.78 -15.34 -31.21
C SER A 483 18.97 -16.51 -30.24
N ALA A 484 18.96 -17.71 -30.76
CA ALA A 484 19.13 -18.92 -30.00
C ALA A 484 20.51 -18.99 -29.28
N ASP A 485 21.53 -18.36 -29.83
CA ASP A 485 22.85 -18.24 -29.19
C ASP A 485 22.94 -17.06 -28.18
N GLY A 486 21.80 -16.38 -27.89
CA GLY A 486 21.69 -15.38 -26.83
C GLY A 486 22.06 -13.95 -27.24
N GLN A 487 22.09 -13.63 -28.53
CA GLN A 487 22.22 -12.25 -28.98
C GLN A 487 20.86 -11.56 -28.98
N ILE A 488 20.78 -10.29 -28.51
CA ILE A 488 19.56 -9.51 -28.43
C ILE A 488 19.68 -8.22 -29.24
N VAL A 489 18.66 -7.89 -30.00
CA VAL A 489 18.51 -6.64 -30.75
C VAL A 489 17.23 -5.95 -30.30
N ARG A 490 17.31 -4.65 -30.00
CA ARG A 490 16.15 -3.77 -29.86
C ARG A 490 16.15 -2.77 -31.02
N THR A 491 15.10 -2.74 -31.84
CA THR A 491 14.99 -1.83 -32.98
C THR A 491 13.59 -1.19 -33.03
N ARG A 492 13.50 0.00 -33.59
CA ARG A 492 12.18 0.65 -33.80
C ARG A 492 11.40 -0.10 -34.86
N VAL A 493 10.13 -0.36 -34.58
CA VAL A 493 9.23 -1.00 -35.54
C VAL A 493 9.17 -0.20 -36.86
N GLU A 494 9.25 1.12 -36.82
CA GLU A 494 9.23 2.01 -37.97
C GLU A 494 10.39 1.78 -38.96
N GLU A 495 11.53 1.29 -38.50
CA GLU A 495 12.68 1.00 -39.37
C GLU A 495 12.50 -0.28 -40.16
N ILE A 496 11.56 -1.15 -39.80
CA ILE A 496 11.23 -2.36 -40.52
C ILE A 496 10.34 -1.98 -41.69
N SER A 497 10.70 -2.41 -42.89
CA SER A 497 10.00 -2.02 -44.13
C SER A 497 8.55 -2.50 -44.14
N THR A 498 7.64 -1.60 -44.45
CA THR A 498 6.25 -1.95 -44.77
C THR A 498 6.18 -2.47 -46.23
N VAL A 499 5.79 -3.71 -46.39
CA VAL A 499 5.68 -4.38 -47.69
C VAL A 499 4.45 -5.29 -47.73
N SER A 500 3.98 -5.62 -48.93
CA SER A 500 2.84 -6.50 -49.08
C SER A 500 3.11 -7.92 -48.57
N ARG A 501 2.04 -8.63 -48.20
CA ARG A 501 2.06 -9.97 -47.62
C ARG A 501 2.92 -10.98 -48.38
N ASN A 502 2.83 -11.01 -49.70
CA ASN A 502 3.48 -12.03 -50.55
C ASN A 502 4.96 -11.71 -50.84
N THR A 503 5.77 -11.38 -49.83
CA THR A 503 7.21 -11.06 -49.93
C THR A 503 8.00 -11.88 -48.92
N MET A 504 9.34 -11.86 -48.98
CA MET A 504 10.24 -12.55 -48.03
C MET A 504 10.70 -11.66 -46.88
N GLY A 505 10.30 -10.39 -46.87
CA GLY A 505 10.77 -9.43 -45.87
C GLY A 505 12.19 -8.89 -46.11
N VAL A 506 12.71 -8.17 -45.13
CA VAL A 506 14.04 -7.54 -45.11
C VAL A 506 14.81 -8.07 -43.87
N ILE A 507 16.12 -7.91 -43.84
CA ILE A 507 16.91 -8.26 -42.66
C ILE A 507 16.53 -7.32 -41.50
N VAL A 508 16.09 -7.87 -40.42
CA VAL A 508 15.78 -7.21 -39.12
C VAL A 508 16.93 -7.41 -38.16
N MET A 509 17.43 -8.64 -38.08
CA MET A 509 18.57 -9.04 -37.25
C MET A 509 19.62 -9.75 -38.12
N ASP A 510 20.90 -9.35 -38.01
CA ASP A 510 22.03 -9.99 -38.71
C ASP A 510 22.62 -11.08 -37.83
N LEU A 511 22.36 -12.34 -38.17
CA LEU A 511 22.70 -13.50 -37.39
C LEU A 511 24.07 -14.04 -37.76
N GLU A 512 24.80 -14.62 -36.79
CA GLU A 512 26.00 -15.40 -37.06
C GLU A 512 25.63 -16.70 -37.81
N PRO A 513 26.60 -17.34 -38.52
CA PRO A 513 26.33 -18.61 -39.18
C PRO A 513 25.85 -19.69 -38.22
N ASP A 514 24.82 -20.41 -38.59
CA ASP A 514 24.17 -21.49 -37.81
C ASP A 514 23.36 -21.00 -36.58
N ASP A 515 23.19 -19.67 -36.37
CA ASP A 515 22.28 -19.10 -35.38
C ASP A 515 20.92 -18.80 -36.03
N GLU A 516 19.88 -18.71 -35.21
CA GLU A 516 18.51 -18.41 -35.65
C GLU A 516 17.79 -17.52 -34.64
N VAL A 517 16.79 -16.77 -35.08
CA VAL A 517 15.89 -16.04 -34.17
C VAL A 517 15.09 -17.08 -33.38
N ALA A 518 15.19 -17.03 -32.07
CA ALA A 518 14.48 -17.92 -31.15
C ALA A 518 13.18 -17.30 -30.65
N ALA A 519 13.21 -16.01 -30.29
CA ALA A 519 12.05 -15.34 -29.70
C ALA A 519 12.00 -13.86 -30.10
N VAL A 520 10.80 -13.32 -30.07
CA VAL A 520 10.49 -11.92 -30.42
C VAL A 520 9.43 -11.41 -29.46
N ASP A 521 9.52 -10.14 -29.07
CA ASP A 521 8.48 -9.45 -28.31
C ASP A 521 8.42 -7.96 -28.67
N ILE A 522 7.32 -7.28 -28.34
CA ILE A 522 7.07 -5.88 -28.65
C ILE A 522 7.08 -5.06 -27.36
N VAL A 523 7.85 -3.97 -27.39
CA VAL A 523 7.83 -2.94 -26.33
C VAL A 523 6.93 -1.81 -26.82
N PRO A 524 5.75 -1.60 -26.25
CA PRO A 524 4.88 -0.51 -26.62
C PRO A 524 5.52 0.86 -26.28
N GLU A 525 5.13 1.91 -27.02
CA GLU A 525 5.65 3.27 -26.80
C GLU A 525 5.43 3.74 -25.34
N SER A 526 4.32 3.36 -24.73
CA SER A 526 3.98 3.69 -23.34
C SER A 526 5.01 3.20 -22.31
N ALA A 527 5.68 2.08 -22.58
CA ALA A 527 6.64 1.46 -21.68
C ALA A 527 7.97 2.25 -21.55
N TYR A 528 8.23 3.29 -22.35
CA TYR A 528 9.49 4.06 -22.28
C TYR A 528 9.34 5.57 -22.48
N THR A 529 8.14 6.11 -22.59
CA THR A 529 7.89 7.57 -22.72
C THR A 529 7.68 8.27 -21.38
N ASP A 530 7.50 7.54 -20.30
CA ASP A 530 7.33 8.11 -18.95
C ASP A 530 8.66 8.52 -18.28
N ASP A 531 9.81 8.09 -18.82
CA ASP A 531 11.15 8.40 -18.27
C ASP A 531 11.90 9.43 -19.13
N GLY A 532 11.46 10.71 -19.15
CA GLY A 532 12.40 11.74 -19.54
C GLY A 532 12.02 12.77 -20.58
N ALA A 533 11.09 13.62 -20.24
CA ALA A 533 11.14 15.01 -20.68
C ALA A 533 12.21 15.78 -19.85
N ALA A 534 13.46 15.38 -19.92
CA ALA A 534 14.61 16.15 -19.47
C ALA A 534 15.30 16.73 -20.71
N ASP A 535 14.77 17.87 -21.14
CA ASP A 535 15.45 19.07 -21.69
C ASP A 535 16.83 18.82 -22.37
N ASP A 536 16.84 18.39 -23.63
CA ASP A 536 17.94 18.65 -24.54
C ASP A 536 17.88 20.12 -24.98
N GLY A 537 18.12 21.02 -24.01
CA GLY A 537 18.37 22.42 -24.25
C GLY A 537 19.64 22.57 -25.09
N ALA A 538 19.45 22.73 -26.41
CA ALA A 538 20.48 23.13 -27.32
C ALA A 538 21.12 24.48 -26.86
N SER A 539 22.27 24.40 -26.21
CA SER A 539 23.16 25.54 -26.07
C SER A 539 23.90 25.74 -27.39
N GLY A 540 23.32 26.53 -28.28
CA GLY A 540 24.02 27.12 -29.40
C GLY A 540 24.98 28.18 -28.86
N GLU A 541 26.28 27.89 -28.79
CA GLU A 541 27.32 28.88 -28.69
C GLU A 541 27.49 29.55 -30.04
N GLU A 542 26.97 30.78 -30.18
CA GLU A 542 27.39 31.73 -31.20
C GLU A 542 28.85 32.16 -30.95
N ALA A 543 29.71 31.72 -31.83
CA ALA A 543 31.08 32.26 -31.92
C ALA A 543 31.02 33.67 -32.53
N THR A 544 31.12 34.69 -31.68
CA THR A 544 31.47 36.05 -32.15
C THR A 544 32.97 36.13 -32.40
N THR A 545 33.35 36.21 -33.66
CA THR A 545 34.64 36.75 -34.10
C THR A 545 34.62 38.23 -33.84
N ASP A 546 35.58 38.74 -33.09
CA ASP A 546 35.96 40.15 -33.12
C ASP A 546 37.45 40.28 -33.42
N GLU A 547 37.74 40.97 -34.53
CA GLU A 547 39.03 41.50 -34.91
C GLU A 547 39.34 42.75 -34.12
N ALA A 548 40.50 42.80 -33.49
CA ALA A 548 41.42 43.95 -33.51
C ALA A 548 42.71 43.62 -32.73
#